data_b047c5153a4d74dc9b2d092f250e66e4
#
_entry.id   b047c5153a4d74dc9b2d092f250e66e4
#
_cell.length_a   1.000
_cell.length_b   1.000
_cell.length_c   1.000
_cell.angle_alpha   90.00
_cell.angle_beta   90.00
_cell.angle_gamma   90.00
#
_symmetry.space_group_name_H-M   'P 1'
#
loop_
_entity.id
_entity.type
_entity.pdbx_description
1 polymer ?
#
loop_
_entity_poly.entity_id
_entity_poly.type
_entity_poly.pdbx_seq_one_letter_code
_entity_poly.pdbx_strand_id
1 'polypeptide(L)'
;MSPTLIETSDAMDDLVLRLSKEKIVAVDTEFFRETTYYPKLALVQIATHDVVACIDPLAFDAKPALKKILCDKNITKIFHSCSQDMEVLFYYLNEIPAPIYDTQVANALLTDHHQIGYATLVENELNIQLDKSQTRTNWLQRPLTEKQIQYAGDDVLYLYQLQHVLDEKLQQLGRKTWFDEESSKLISEENTYQVAVENLWKRVKGATRLNRNKLAIAQSIAIWREHLAQQKDRTRRKILADDIIVDLAFAAPENVQTIDQIIGNKYNFSQQEKQQLLEAIEAAIQTPTEQCPDNRFNVLDGEQKITLKSLQQLVNNKAEDLGISTEILSSRK
;
A
#
# COMPACT_ATOMS: atom_id res chain seq x y z
N MET A 1 -23.29 9.47 15.41
CA MET A 1 -22.49 9.48 16.65
C MET A 1 -21.35 10.48 16.42
N SER A 2 -21.09 11.39 17.36
CA SER A 2 -20.01 12.38 17.17
C SER A 2 -18.66 11.75 17.51
N PRO A 3 -17.65 11.90 16.67
CA PRO A 3 -16.31 11.38 16.95
C PRO A 3 -15.63 12.15 18.10
N THR A 4 -14.88 11.42 18.93
CA THR A 4 -14.08 11.99 20.03
C THR A 4 -12.62 12.06 19.58
N LEU A 5 -12.00 13.24 19.68
CA LEU A 5 -10.57 13.41 19.42
C LEU A 5 -9.77 12.99 20.67
N ILE A 6 -8.78 12.13 20.50
CA ILE A 6 -7.89 11.58 21.53
C ILE A 6 -6.50 12.17 21.33
N GLU A 7 -6.08 13.05 22.24
CA GLU A 7 -4.82 13.79 22.18
C GLU A 7 -3.92 13.57 23.41
N THR A 8 -4.34 12.70 24.35
CA THR A 8 -3.61 12.43 25.58
C THR A 8 -3.51 10.93 25.88
N SER A 9 -2.49 10.53 26.62
CA SER A 9 -2.31 9.15 27.05
C SER A 9 -3.44 8.67 27.94
N ASP A 10 -3.93 9.49 28.87
CA ASP A 10 -5.02 9.12 29.79
C ASP A 10 -6.31 8.80 29.02
N ALA A 11 -6.69 9.68 28.07
CA ALA A 11 -7.85 9.44 27.21
C ALA A 11 -7.68 8.20 26.35
N MET A 12 -6.45 7.91 25.89
CA MET A 12 -6.12 6.71 25.14
C MET A 12 -6.21 5.44 25.99
N ASP A 13 -5.78 5.48 27.24
CA ASP A 13 -5.89 4.34 28.17
C ASP A 13 -7.35 3.99 28.46
N ASP A 14 -8.21 4.97 28.65
CA ASP A 14 -9.66 4.78 28.78
C ASP A 14 -10.27 4.15 27.52
N LEU A 15 -9.85 4.61 26.34
CA LEU A 15 -10.28 4.04 25.07
C LEU A 15 -9.84 2.57 24.95
N VAL A 16 -8.59 2.24 25.29
CA VAL A 16 -8.06 0.87 25.26
C VAL A 16 -8.85 -0.06 26.16
N LEU A 17 -9.24 0.39 27.36
CA LEU A 17 -10.08 -0.39 28.28
C LEU A 17 -11.45 -0.73 27.70
N ARG A 18 -12.01 0.13 26.86
CA ARG A 18 -13.28 -0.12 26.15
C ARG A 18 -13.04 -1.09 24.98
N LEU A 19 -12.09 -0.78 24.10
CA LEU A 19 -11.81 -1.54 22.87
C LEU A 19 -11.32 -2.97 23.17
N SER A 20 -10.61 -3.21 24.28
CA SER A 20 -10.14 -4.55 24.66
C SER A 20 -11.25 -5.56 24.97
N LYS A 21 -12.49 -5.11 25.10
CA LYS A 21 -13.68 -5.96 25.33
C LYS A 21 -14.36 -6.33 24.01
N GLU A 22 -14.00 -5.65 22.94
CA GLU A 22 -14.59 -5.83 21.62
C GLU A 22 -14.00 -7.06 20.88
N LYS A 23 -14.78 -7.62 19.99
CA LYS A 23 -14.32 -8.66 19.06
C LYS A 23 -13.97 -8.10 17.69
N ILE A 24 -14.52 -6.93 17.39
CA ILE A 24 -14.43 -6.28 16.06
C ILE A 24 -14.30 -4.78 16.29
N VAL A 25 -13.38 -4.14 15.58
CA VAL A 25 -13.22 -2.69 15.52
C VAL A 25 -13.06 -2.24 14.06
N ALA A 26 -13.74 -1.20 13.65
CA ALA A 26 -13.49 -0.53 12.37
C ALA A 26 -12.27 0.38 12.51
N VAL A 27 -11.41 0.42 11.52
CA VAL A 27 -10.17 1.18 11.51
C VAL A 27 -9.96 1.85 10.17
N ASP A 28 -9.52 3.10 10.20
CA ASP A 28 -9.03 3.84 9.04
C ASP A 28 -7.83 4.68 9.42
N THR A 29 -7.05 5.16 8.46
CA THR A 29 -5.89 6.00 8.72
C THR A 29 -5.80 7.18 7.79
N GLU A 30 -5.37 8.33 8.33
CA GLU A 30 -4.95 9.45 7.53
C GLU A 30 -3.44 9.63 7.64
N PHE A 31 -2.78 9.86 6.51
CA PHE A 31 -1.32 9.92 6.44
C PHE A 31 -0.82 10.84 5.33
N PHE A 32 0.45 11.22 5.44
CA PHE A 32 1.14 12.03 4.45
C PHE A 32 2.24 11.21 3.75
N ARG A 33 2.27 11.24 2.39
CA ARG A 33 3.22 10.48 1.57
C ARG A 33 3.75 11.23 0.34
N GLU A 34 3.60 12.53 0.25
CA GLU A 34 3.93 13.26 -0.98
C GLU A 34 5.45 13.45 -1.19
N THR A 35 6.21 13.66 -0.12
CA THR A 35 7.62 14.05 -0.18
C THR A 35 8.57 13.08 0.51
N THR A 36 8.07 12.22 1.36
CA THR A 36 8.82 11.24 2.16
C THR A 36 8.84 9.87 1.50
N TYR A 37 9.83 9.05 1.84
CA TYR A 37 9.89 7.64 1.45
C TYR A 37 8.88 6.83 2.26
N TYR A 38 8.90 7.02 3.57
CA TYR A 38 7.96 6.38 4.49
C TYR A 38 6.69 7.21 4.63
N PRO A 39 5.52 6.58 4.65
CA PRO A 39 4.29 7.29 4.97
C PRO A 39 4.33 7.76 6.42
N LYS A 40 3.89 9.01 6.66
CA LYS A 40 3.76 9.58 8.00
C LYS A 40 2.32 9.45 8.47
N LEU A 41 2.08 8.62 9.47
CA LEU A 41 0.77 8.52 10.12
C LEU A 41 0.40 9.86 10.74
N ALA A 42 -0.80 10.34 10.44
CA ALA A 42 -1.31 11.63 10.92
C ALA A 42 -2.54 11.49 11.81
N LEU A 43 -3.39 10.49 11.59
CA LEU A 43 -4.57 10.21 12.40
C LEU A 43 -4.90 8.72 12.30
N VAL A 44 -5.45 8.13 13.36
CA VAL A 44 -6.04 6.79 13.35
C VAL A 44 -7.47 6.90 13.84
N GLN A 45 -8.39 6.41 13.05
CA GLN A 45 -9.79 6.34 13.42
C GLN A 45 -10.14 4.93 13.86
N ILE A 46 -10.90 4.82 14.95
CA ILE A 46 -11.43 3.53 15.42
C ILE A 46 -12.90 3.70 15.80
N ALA A 47 -13.71 2.76 15.32
CA ALA A 47 -15.12 2.71 15.74
C ALA A 47 -15.54 1.31 16.17
N THR A 48 -16.52 1.29 17.06
CA THR A 48 -17.33 0.14 17.47
C THR A 48 -18.83 0.51 17.33
N HIS A 49 -19.72 -0.30 17.88
CA HIS A 49 -21.15 0.03 17.87
C HIS A 49 -21.50 1.28 18.71
N ASP A 50 -20.67 1.64 19.71
CA ASP A 50 -20.92 2.73 20.67
C ASP A 50 -19.76 3.72 20.84
N VAL A 51 -18.68 3.54 20.08
CA VAL A 51 -17.49 4.41 20.11
C VAL A 51 -17.15 4.86 18.70
N VAL A 52 -16.83 6.14 18.53
CA VAL A 52 -16.10 6.68 17.38
C VAL A 52 -14.99 7.56 17.93
N ALA A 53 -13.74 7.19 17.70
CA ALA A 53 -12.56 7.89 18.19
C ALA A 53 -11.59 8.21 17.05
N CYS A 54 -11.06 9.43 17.07
CA CYS A 54 -9.97 9.90 16.21
C CYS A 54 -8.73 10.08 17.08
N ILE A 55 -7.72 9.24 16.94
CA ILE A 55 -6.51 9.24 17.77
C ILE A 55 -5.44 10.04 17.05
N ASP A 56 -4.88 11.06 17.70
CA ASP A 56 -3.82 11.92 17.16
C ASP A 56 -2.43 11.43 17.60
N PRO A 57 -1.71 10.65 16.77
CA PRO A 57 -0.37 10.16 17.11
C PRO A 57 0.71 11.26 17.06
N LEU A 58 0.35 12.49 16.64
CA LEU A 58 1.28 13.63 16.63
C LEU A 58 1.21 14.41 17.95
N ALA A 59 0.14 14.25 18.73
CA ALA A 59 -0.04 14.94 20.02
C ALA A 59 0.65 14.20 21.17
N PHE A 60 0.73 12.86 21.12
CA PHE A 60 1.33 12.03 22.16
C PHE A 60 1.85 10.71 21.57
N ASP A 61 2.61 9.93 22.34
CA ASP A 61 3.05 8.59 21.90
C ASP A 61 1.89 7.57 22.00
N ALA A 62 1.10 7.48 20.93
CA ALA A 62 -0.01 6.54 20.82
C ALA A 62 0.43 5.11 20.45
N LYS A 63 1.71 4.90 20.05
CA LYS A 63 2.18 3.63 19.49
C LYS A 63 1.94 2.42 20.39
N PRO A 64 2.30 2.43 21.69
CA PRO A 64 2.12 1.26 22.57
C PRO A 64 0.64 0.85 22.71
N ALA A 65 -0.25 1.82 22.83
CA ALA A 65 -1.68 1.60 22.98
C ALA A 65 -2.34 1.13 21.69
N LEU A 66 -2.01 1.76 20.54
CA LEU A 66 -2.48 1.32 19.24
C LEU A 66 -2.00 -0.10 18.93
N LYS A 67 -0.74 -0.43 19.22
CA LYS A 67 -0.21 -1.78 19.04
C LYS A 67 -0.98 -2.81 19.84
N LYS A 68 -1.35 -2.51 21.09
CA LYS A 68 -2.12 -3.38 21.97
C LYS A 68 -3.50 -3.74 21.38
N ILE A 69 -4.14 -2.84 20.64
CA ILE A 69 -5.47 -3.08 20.04
C ILE A 69 -5.32 -3.64 18.61
N LEU A 70 -4.48 -3.00 17.78
CA LEU A 70 -4.41 -3.33 16.36
C LEU A 70 -3.67 -4.65 16.09
N CYS A 71 -2.77 -5.09 16.98
CA CYS A 71 -2.07 -6.37 16.86
C CYS A 71 -2.67 -7.47 17.76
N ASP A 72 -3.77 -7.20 18.49
CA ASP A 72 -4.46 -8.25 19.24
C ASP A 72 -5.17 -9.21 18.28
N LYS A 73 -4.81 -10.50 18.37
CA LYS A 73 -5.35 -11.59 17.53
C LYS A 73 -6.82 -11.92 17.83
N ASN A 74 -7.35 -11.49 18.97
CA ASN A 74 -8.73 -11.70 19.37
C ASN A 74 -9.69 -10.61 18.87
N ILE A 75 -9.15 -9.51 18.32
CA ILE A 75 -9.90 -8.38 17.79
C ILE A 75 -9.75 -8.34 16.27
N THR A 76 -10.82 -8.49 15.52
CA THR A 76 -10.79 -8.31 14.06
C THR A 76 -10.85 -6.81 13.71
N LYS A 77 -9.91 -6.34 12.90
CA LYS A 77 -9.87 -4.97 12.40
C LYS A 77 -10.51 -4.89 11.03
N ILE A 78 -11.57 -4.10 10.92
CA ILE A 78 -12.28 -3.86 9.66
C ILE A 78 -11.65 -2.66 8.97
N PHE A 79 -11.34 -2.82 7.69
CA PHE A 79 -10.84 -1.78 6.80
C PHE A 79 -11.64 -1.74 5.49
N HIS A 80 -11.41 -0.68 4.71
CA HIS A 80 -11.83 -0.63 3.32
C HIS A 80 -10.63 -0.37 2.41
N SER A 81 -10.27 -1.35 1.55
CA SER A 81 -9.10 -1.24 0.66
C SER A 81 -7.78 -1.03 1.43
N CYS A 82 -7.54 -1.86 2.43
CA CYS A 82 -6.57 -1.69 3.52
C CYS A 82 -5.09 -1.60 3.12
N SER A 83 -4.72 -1.80 1.86
CA SER A 83 -3.31 -1.95 1.45
C SER A 83 -2.40 -0.78 1.85
N GLN A 84 -2.89 0.46 1.80
CA GLN A 84 -2.13 1.64 2.19
C GLN A 84 -2.09 1.80 3.71
N ASP A 85 -3.21 1.57 4.38
CA ASP A 85 -3.30 1.62 5.85
C ASP A 85 -2.39 0.60 6.50
N MET A 86 -2.35 -0.62 5.97
CA MET A 86 -1.45 -1.68 6.44
C MET A 86 0.02 -1.29 6.29
N GLU A 87 0.41 -0.65 5.17
CA GLU A 87 1.77 -0.14 4.99
C GLU A 87 2.11 0.95 6.02
N VAL A 88 1.22 1.91 6.21
CA VAL A 88 1.41 3.00 7.19
C VAL A 88 1.50 2.46 8.62
N LEU A 89 0.57 1.59 8.99
CA LEU A 89 0.53 0.98 10.32
C LEU A 89 1.74 0.06 10.56
N PHE A 90 2.19 -0.69 9.55
CA PHE A 90 3.41 -1.49 9.65
C PHE A 90 4.63 -0.63 10.00
N TYR A 91 4.86 0.46 9.27
CA TYR A 91 5.99 1.36 9.56
C TYR A 91 5.84 2.06 10.91
N TYR A 92 4.63 2.40 11.31
CA TYR A 92 4.39 3.05 12.61
C TYR A 92 4.51 2.06 13.77
N LEU A 93 3.86 0.89 13.71
CA LEU A 93 3.80 -0.09 14.80
C LEU A 93 5.02 -1.03 14.83
N ASN A 94 5.72 -1.18 13.71
CA ASN A 94 6.71 -2.22 13.44
C ASN A 94 6.12 -3.64 13.59
N GLU A 95 4.83 -3.78 13.24
CA GLU A 95 4.07 -5.03 13.24
C GLU A 95 2.85 -4.86 12.33
N ILE A 96 2.40 -5.95 11.69
CA ILE A 96 1.21 -5.93 10.83
C ILE A 96 -0.05 -6.17 11.68
N PRO A 97 -1.06 -5.27 11.63
CA PRO A 97 -2.37 -5.54 12.24
C PRO A 97 -2.99 -6.84 11.72
N ALA A 98 -3.43 -7.71 12.64
CA ALA A 98 -4.08 -8.98 12.31
C ALA A 98 -4.97 -9.45 13.48
N PRO A 99 -6.08 -10.20 13.21
CA PRO A 99 -6.70 -10.46 11.92
C PRO A 99 -7.40 -9.22 11.33
N ILE A 100 -7.63 -9.21 10.01
CA ILE A 100 -8.31 -8.13 9.33
C ILE A 100 -9.54 -8.61 8.56
N TYR A 101 -10.47 -7.68 8.30
CA TYR A 101 -11.62 -7.82 7.42
C TYR A 101 -11.62 -6.63 6.43
N ASP A 102 -11.40 -6.88 5.15
CA ASP A 102 -11.45 -5.83 4.13
C ASP A 102 -12.80 -5.83 3.41
N THR A 103 -13.57 -4.77 3.57
CA THR A 103 -14.90 -4.64 2.97
C THR A 103 -14.87 -4.53 1.44
N GLN A 104 -13.76 -4.10 0.84
CA GLN A 104 -13.60 -4.10 -0.63
C GLN A 104 -13.42 -5.54 -1.14
N VAL A 105 -12.65 -6.38 -0.45
CA VAL A 105 -12.52 -7.82 -0.76
C VAL A 105 -13.85 -8.53 -0.57
N ALA A 106 -14.57 -8.25 0.51
CA ALA A 106 -15.90 -8.81 0.75
C ALA A 106 -16.86 -8.47 -0.41
N ASN A 107 -16.89 -7.20 -0.82
CA ASN A 107 -17.72 -6.75 -1.93
C ASN A 107 -17.33 -7.40 -3.27
N ALA A 108 -16.04 -7.58 -3.56
CA ALA A 108 -15.57 -8.20 -4.79
C ALA A 108 -15.98 -9.69 -4.92
N LEU A 109 -16.26 -10.35 -3.79
CA LEU A 109 -16.81 -11.70 -3.72
C LEU A 109 -18.37 -11.73 -3.78
N LEU A 110 -19.02 -10.57 -3.71
CA LEU A 110 -20.48 -10.45 -3.72
C LEU A 110 -21.00 -9.81 -5.00
N THR A 111 -20.16 -9.05 -5.72
CA THR A 111 -20.51 -8.29 -6.90
C THR A 111 -19.42 -8.39 -7.97
N ASP A 112 -19.69 -7.90 -9.17
CA ASP A 112 -18.72 -7.78 -10.26
C ASP A 112 -17.76 -6.57 -10.12
N HIS A 113 -17.91 -5.78 -9.08
CA HIS A 113 -17.08 -4.60 -8.81
C HIS A 113 -15.89 -4.92 -7.93
N HIS A 114 -14.68 -5.05 -8.52
CA HIS A 114 -13.45 -5.35 -7.79
C HIS A 114 -12.97 -4.21 -6.88
N GLN A 115 -13.02 -2.98 -7.35
CA GLN A 115 -12.49 -1.79 -6.66
C GLN A 115 -13.59 -0.75 -6.43
N ILE A 116 -14.62 -1.14 -5.67
CA ILE A 116 -15.63 -0.17 -5.26
C ILE A 116 -15.05 0.82 -4.26
N GLY A 117 -15.34 2.11 -4.40
CA GLY A 117 -14.94 3.11 -3.41
C GLY A 117 -15.85 3.08 -2.18
N TYR A 118 -15.30 3.42 -1.01
CA TYR A 118 -16.01 3.38 0.28
C TYR A 118 -17.37 4.09 0.26
N ALA A 119 -17.42 5.36 -0.16
CA ALA A 119 -18.66 6.12 -0.19
C ALA A 119 -19.75 5.49 -1.10
N THR A 120 -19.33 4.86 -2.21
CA THR A 120 -20.26 4.16 -3.10
C THR A 120 -20.77 2.87 -2.46
N LEU A 121 -19.89 2.16 -1.74
CA LEU A 121 -20.29 0.95 -1.01
C LEU A 121 -21.27 1.28 0.12
N VAL A 122 -21.00 2.35 0.89
CA VAL A 122 -21.93 2.85 1.93
C VAL A 122 -23.29 3.24 1.33
N GLU A 123 -23.29 3.96 0.21
CA GLU A 123 -24.53 4.35 -0.47
C GLU A 123 -25.32 3.12 -0.95
N ASN A 124 -24.65 2.15 -1.56
CA ASN A 124 -25.30 0.94 -2.08
C ASN A 124 -25.86 0.04 -0.98
N GLU A 125 -25.13 -0.14 0.12
CA GLU A 125 -25.48 -1.11 1.16
C GLU A 125 -26.31 -0.52 2.30
N LEU A 126 -26.11 0.77 2.60
CA LEU A 126 -26.73 1.44 3.75
C LEU A 126 -27.69 2.57 3.34
N ASN A 127 -27.74 2.95 2.06
CA ASN A 127 -28.50 4.09 1.53
C ASN A 127 -28.14 5.43 2.20
N ILE A 128 -26.83 5.64 2.49
CA ILE A 128 -26.30 6.83 3.14
C ILE A 128 -25.32 7.51 2.17
N GLN A 129 -25.45 8.83 2.01
CA GLN A 129 -24.51 9.63 1.21
C GLN A 129 -23.47 10.28 2.12
N LEU A 130 -22.19 10.04 1.84
CA LEU A 130 -21.07 10.61 2.58
C LEU A 130 -20.57 11.91 1.96
N ASP A 131 -20.14 12.84 2.82
CA ASP A 131 -19.43 14.05 2.40
C ASP A 131 -17.98 13.70 2.00
N LYS A 132 -17.56 14.13 0.80
CA LYS A 132 -16.22 13.91 0.25
C LYS A 132 -15.34 15.16 0.33
N SER A 133 -15.75 16.20 1.06
CA SER A 133 -15.12 17.51 1.04
C SER A 133 -13.71 17.55 1.63
N GLN A 134 -13.33 16.58 2.48
CA GLN A 134 -12.06 16.55 3.20
C GLN A 134 -11.02 15.53 2.64
N THR A 135 -11.32 14.80 1.60
CA THR A 135 -10.46 13.74 1.00
C THR A 135 -9.03 14.21 0.66
N ARG A 136 -8.82 15.51 0.38
CA ARG A 136 -7.52 16.08 -0.01
C ARG A 136 -7.08 17.21 0.93
N THR A 137 -7.29 17.06 2.22
CA THR A 137 -6.85 18.02 3.22
C THR A 137 -5.43 17.72 3.72
N ASN A 138 -4.79 18.71 4.36
CA ASN A 138 -3.48 18.50 4.99
C ASN A 138 -3.67 17.91 6.40
N TRP A 139 -3.60 16.61 6.51
CA TRP A 139 -3.76 15.89 7.77
C TRP A 139 -2.62 16.09 8.78
N LEU A 140 -1.47 16.66 8.39
CA LEU A 140 -0.39 17.01 9.32
C LEU A 140 -0.61 18.36 10.02
N GLN A 141 -1.56 19.17 9.53
CA GLN A 141 -1.85 20.46 10.15
C GLN A 141 -2.56 20.30 11.49
N ARG A 142 -2.18 21.14 12.46
CA ARG A 142 -2.83 21.20 13.77
C ARG A 142 -3.19 22.65 14.11
N PRO A 143 -4.30 22.87 14.86
CA PRO A 143 -5.28 21.86 15.27
C PRO A 143 -6.10 21.35 14.09
N LEU A 144 -6.66 20.13 14.22
CA LEU A 144 -7.65 19.61 13.26
C LEU A 144 -8.96 20.40 13.40
N THR A 145 -9.61 20.65 12.27
CA THR A 145 -10.92 21.29 12.25
C THR A 145 -12.03 20.29 12.62
N GLU A 146 -13.15 20.78 13.15
CA GLU A 146 -14.34 19.95 13.43
C GLU A 146 -14.81 19.17 12.18
N LYS A 147 -14.70 19.77 10.99
CA LYS A 147 -15.05 19.11 9.71
C LYS A 147 -14.12 17.94 9.39
N GLN A 148 -12.82 18.08 9.66
CA GLN A 148 -11.86 16.97 9.48
C GLN A 148 -12.15 15.83 10.46
N ILE A 149 -12.41 16.16 11.72
CA ILE A 149 -12.73 15.16 12.76
C ILE A 149 -14.03 14.43 12.43
N GLN A 150 -15.06 15.16 11.97
CA GLN A 150 -16.33 14.56 11.58
C GLN A 150 -16.16 13.65 10.35
N TYR A 151 -15.46 14.12 9.31
CA TYR A 151 -15.13 13.33 8.13
C TYR A 151 -14.41 12.02 8.50
N ALA A 152 -13.33 12.12 9.28
CA ALA A 152 -12.56 10.96 9.73
C ALA A 152 -13.41 9.98 10.59
N GLY A 153 -14.33 10.50 11.39
CA GLY A 153 -15.27 9.68 12.14
C GLY A 153 -16.27 8.94 11.25
N ASP A 154 -16.73 9.58 10.18
CA ASP A 154 -17.70 8.99 9.24
C ASP A 154 -17.06 7.84 8.43
N ASP A 155 -15.74 7.90 8.14
CA ASP A 155 -15.02 6.86 7.42
C ASP A 155 -14.97 5.52 8.21
N VAL A 156 -15.06 5.53 9.54
CA VAL A 156 -15.09 4.31 10.37
C VAL A 156 -16.48 3.94 10.89
N LEU A 157 -17.35 4.90 11.10
CA LEU A 157 -18.70 4.66 11.66
C LEU A 157 -19.50 3.70 10.77
N TYR A 158 -19.53 3.97 9.47
CA TYR A 158 -20.29 3.17 8.51
C TYR A 158 -19.53 1.91 8.11
N LEU A 159 -18.22 1.89 8.24
CA LEU A 159 -17.38 0.73 8.00
C LEU A 159 -17.75 -0.44 8.94
N TYR A 160 -18.00 -0.13 10.21
CA TYR A 160 -18.48 -1.11 11.18
C TYR A 160 -19.84 -1.72 10.77
N GLN A 161 -20.77 -0.89 10.28
CA GLN A 161 -22.08 -1.35 9.85
C GLN A 161 -22.00 -2.19 8.56
N LEU A 162 -21.14 -1.78 7.61
CA LEU A 162 -20.91 -2.51 6.35
C LEU A 162 -20.43 -3.94 6.60
N GLN A 163 -19.52 -4.15 7.55
CA GLN A 163 -18.99 -5.48 7.84
C GLN A 163 -20.11 -6.46 8.15
N HIS A 164 -21.09 -6.05 8.96
CA HIS A 164 -22.18 -6.92 9.36
C HIS A 164 -23.04 -7.33 8.14
N VAL A 165 -23.43 -6.35 7.33
CA VAL A 165 -24.22 -6.59 6.12
C VAL A 165 -23.50 -7.49 5.11
N LEU A 166 -22.21 -7.21 4.88
CA LEU A 166 -21.41 -7.99 3.91
C LEU A 166 -21.13 -9.40 4.41
N ASP A 167 -20.84 -9.58 5.71
CA ASP A 167 -20.58 -10.89 6.28
C ASP A 167 -21.82 -11.80 6.24
N GLU A 168 -23.01 -11.25 6.52
CA GLU A 168 -24.28 -11.98 6.34
C GLU A 168 -24.48 -12.43 4.88
N LYS A 169 -24.22 -11.56 3.91
CA LYS A 169 -24.31 -11.92 2.48
C LYS A 169 -23.31 -13.00 2.08
N LEU A 170 -22.07 -12.91 2.56
CA LEU A 170 -21.04 -13.93 2.32
C LEU A 170 -21.46 -15.29 2.90
N GLN A 171 -22.01 -15.30 4.11
CA GLN A 171 -22.51 -16.53 4.74
C GLN A 171 -23.70 -17.14 3.95
N GLN A 172 -24.70 -16.33 3.58
CA GLN A 172 -25.86 -16.76 2.81
C GLN A 172 -25.47 -17.39 1.47
N LEU A 173 -24.43 -16.86 0.81
CA LEU A 173 -23.90 -17.38 -0.46
C LEU A 173 -22.86 -18.51 -0.28
N GLY A 174 -22.51 -18.89 0.96
CA GLY A 174 -21.49 -19.89 1.23
C GLY A 174 -20.08 -19.46 0.82
N ARG A 175 -19.80 -18.14 0.78
CA ARG A 175 -18.53 -17.56 0.30
C ARG A 175 -17.59 -17.09 1.42
N LYS A 176 -17.95 -17.33 2.68
CA LYS A 176 -17.14 -16.90 3.83
C LYS A 176 -15.74 -17.51 3.80
N THR A 177 -15.58 -18.79 3.45
CA THR A 177 -14.28 -19.45 3.33
C THR A 177 -13.40 -18.77 2.26
N TRP A 178 -13.98 -18.40 1.12
CA TRP A 178 -13.24 -17.67 0.07
C TRP A 178 -12.74 -16.31 0.57
N PHE A 179 -13.61 -15.62 1.31
CA PHE A 179 -13.24 -14.35 1.92
C PHE A 179 -12.09 -14.51 2.92
N ASP A 180 -12.12 -15.54 3.78
CA ASP A 180 -11.08 -15.79 4.78
C ASP A 180 -9.73 -16.10 4.10
N GLU A 181 -9.75 -16.86 2.99
CA GLU A 181 -8.57 -17.14 2.18
C GLU A 181 -8.00 -15.85 1.54
N GLU A 182 -8.83 -15.00 0.91
CA GLU A 182 -8.38 -13.74 0.30
C GLU A 182 -7.88 -12.74 1.35
N SER A 183 -8.57 -12.60 2.48
CA SER A 183 -8.14 -11.74 3.58
C SER A 183 -6.80 -12.16 4.17
N SER A 184 -6.54 -13.47 4.27
CA SER A 184 -5.26 -13.97 4.80
C SER A 184 -4.07 -13.57 3.91
N LYS A 185 -4.27 -13.47 2.59
CA LYS A 185 -3.22 -13.03 1.66
C LYS A 185 -2.79 -11.58 1.86
N LEU A 186 -3.68 -10.71 2.38
CA LEU A 186 -3.37 -9.30 2.62
C LEU A 186 -2.36 -9.09 3.77
N ILE A 187 -2.26 -10.04 4.68
CA ILE A 187 -1.38 -9.99 5.85
C ILE A 187 -0.27 -11.06 5.81
N SER A 188 -0.13 -11.75 4.69
CA SER A 188 0.91 -12.76 4.53
C SER A 188 2.31 -12.12 4.53
N GLU A 189 3.33 -12.89 4.97
CA GLU A 189 4.73 -12.43 4.98
C GLU A 189 5.25 -12.06 3.59
N GLU A 190 4.70 -12.65 2.53
CA GLU A 190 5.03 -12.33 1.13
C GLU A 190 4.63 -10.89 0.74
N ASN A 191 3.65 -10.31 1.44
CA ASN A 191 3.22 -8.93 1.29
C ASN A 191 3.93 -7.98 2.27
N THR A 192 5.05 -8.40 2.90
CA THR A 192 5.83 -7.48 3.71
C THR A 192 6.18 -6.25 2.87
N TYR A 193 5.99 -5.06 3.43
CA TYR A 193 6.26 -3.78 2.79
C TYR A 193 7.76 -3.53 2.53
N GLN A 194 8.56 -4.59 2.63
CA GLN A 194 9.96 -4.64 2.23
C GLN A 194 10.05 -4.88 0.74
N VAL A 195 10.60 -3.92 0.03
CA VAL A 195 10.74 -4.01 -1.42
C VAL A 195 11.83 -5.03 -1.76
N ALA A 196 11.48 -6.07 -2.51
CA ALA A 196 12.44 -6.99 -3.08
C ALA A 196 13.40 -6.22 -4.01
N VAL A 197 14.62 -5.96 -3.51
CA VAL A 197 15.58 -5.03 -4.15
C VAL A 197 15.99 -5.49 -5.55
N GLU A 198 16.04 -6.80 -5.79
CA GLU A 198 16.35 -7.41 -7.09
C GLU A 198 15.30 -7.09 -8.17
N ASN A 199 14.10 -6.70 -7.78
CA ASN A 199 13.00 -6.37 -8.70
C ASN A 199 12.80 -4.85 -8.90
N LEU A 200 13.59 -4.00 -8.26
CA LEU A 200 13.44 -2.54 -8.33
C LEU A 200 13.57 -1.99 -9.76
N TRP A 201 14.42 -2.60 -10.59
CA TRP A 201 14.57 -2.20 -11.99
C TRP A 201 13.27 -2.30 -12.79
N LYS A 202 12.37 -3.23 -12.45
CA LYS A 202 11.06 -3.39 -13.09
C LYS A 202 10.16 -2.17 -12.93
N ARG A 203 10.43 -1.36 -11.90
CA ARG A 203 9.73 -0.10 -11.61
C ARG A 203 10.37 1.12 -12.28
N VAL A 204 11.54 0.97 -12.91
CA VAL A 204 12.22 2.06 -13.62
C VAL A 204 11.61 2.21 -15.00
N LYS A 205 10.94 3.35 -15.25
CA LYS A 205 10.32 3.64 -16.54
C LYS A 205 11.39 3.72 -17.63
N GLY A 206 11.24 2.89 -18.66
CA GLY A 206 12.19 2.82 -19.78
C GLY A 206 13.26 1.73 -19.66
N ALA A 207 13.41 1.08 -18.50
CA ALA A 207 14.38 -0.02 -18.32
C ALA A 207 14.15 -1.20 -19.27
N THR A 208 12.91 -1.44 -19.71
CA THR A 208 12.57 -2.50 -20.67
C THR A 208 13.23 -2.35 -22.05
N ARG A 209 13.79 -1.18 -22.37
CA ARG A 209 14.53 -0.91 -23.62
C ARG A 209 16.01 -1.30 -23.54
N LEU A 210 16.51 -1.59 -22.34
CA LEU A 210 17.90 -1.91 -22.08
C LEU A 210 18.16 -3.39 -22.42
N ASN A 211 19.36 -3.68 -22.98
CA ASN A 211 19.83 -5.06 -23.07
C ASN A 211 20.24 -5.58 -21.67
N ARG A 212 20.51 -6.87 -21.54
CA ARG A 212 20.77 -7.52 -20.25
C ARG A 212 21.88 -6.86 -19.45
N ASN A 213 23.02 -6.54 -20.08
CA ASN A 213 24.16 -5.93 -19.38
C ASN A 213 23.83 -4.50 -18.88
N LYS A 214 23.16 -3.69 -19.71
CA LYS A 214 22.70 -2.36 -19.32
C LYS A 214 21.60 -2.43 -18.25
N LEU A 215 20.80 -3.49 -18.29
CA LEU A 215 19.76 -3.72 -17.29
C LEU A 215 20.37 -4.07 -15.93
N ALA A 216 21.50 -4.78 -15.87
CA ALA A 216 22.23 -5.01 -14.62
C ALA A 216 22.72 -3.69 -14.02
N ILE A 217 23.21 -2.76 -14.84
CA ILE A 217 23.61 -1.42 -14.38
C ILE A 217 22.39 -0.65 -13.85
N ALA A 218 21.27 -0.65 -14.59
CA ALA A 218 20.04 0.01 -14.14
C ALA A 218 19.51 -0.59 -12.82
N GLN A 219 19.61 -1.89 -12.62
CA GLN A 219 19.28 -2.57 -11.38
C GLN A 219 20.15 -2.09 -10.22
N SER A 220 21.48 -2.07 -10.38
CA SER A 220 22.40 -1.59 -9.33
C SER A 220 22.15 -0.12 -8.96
N ILE A 221 21.90 0.74 -9.95
CA ILE A 221 21.54 2.14 -9.73
C ILE A 221 20.19 2.24 -9.00
N ALA A 222 19.21 1.41 -9.38
CA ALA A 222 17.90 1.40 -8.71
C ALA A 222 18.01 0.94 -7.25
N ILE A 223 18.87 -0.02 -6.93
CA ILE A 223 19.16 -0.45 -5.56
C ILE A 223 19.84 0.67 -4.78
N TRP A 224 20.88 1.31 -5.34
CA TRP A 224 21.52 2.46 -4.72
C TRP A 224 20.53 3.60 -4.44
N ARG A 225 19.67 3.92 -5.42
CA ARG A 225 18.61 4.92 -5.27
C ARG A 225 17.64 4.58 -4.14
N GLU A 226 17.28 3.31 -4.02
CA GLU A 226 16.37 2.82 -2.98
C GLU A 226 16.96 3.05 -1.59
N HIS A 227 18.19 2.61 -1.36
CA HIS A 227 18.88 2.79 -0.08
C HIS A 227 19.01 4.29 0.28
N LEU A 228 19.38 5.12 -0.69
CA LEU A 228 19.51 6.55 -0.45
C LEU A 228 18.14 7.22 -0.20
N ALA A 229 17.07 6.74 -0.86
CA ALA A 229 15.71 7.21 -0.63
C ALA A 229 15.24 6.90 0.80
N GLN A 230 15.52 5.69 1.28
CA GLN A 230 15.24 5.27 2.65
C GLN A 230 16.05 6.08 3.67
N GLN A 231 17.35 6.22 3.43
CA GLN A 231 18.26 6.95 4.34
C GLN A 231 17.89 8.44 4.48
N LYS A 232 17.49 9.08 3.38
CA LYS A 232 17.10 10.51 3.35
C LYS A 232 15.63 10.76 3.62
N ASP A 233 14.83 9.71 3.78
CA ASP A 233 13.37 9.76 3.85
C ASP A 233 12.77 10.65 2.73
N ARG A 234 13.17 10.38 1.48
CA ARG A 234 12.71 11.12 0.29
C ARG A 234 12.21 10.17 -0.78
N THR A 235 11.21 10.60 -1.54
CA THR A 235 10.69 9.78 -2.65
C THR A 235 11.79 9.46 -3.67
N ARG A 236 11.76 8.24 -4.23
CA ARG A 236 12.74 7.73 -5.21
C ARG A 236 13.02 8.71 -6.35
N ARG A 237 11.97 9.34 -6.91
CA ARG A 237 12.11 10.31 -8.00
C ARG A 237 12.80 11.60 -7.60
N LYS A 238 12.74 11.99 -6.32
CA LYS A 238 13.46 13.15 -5.79
C LYS A 238 14.93 12.83 -5.50
N ILE A 239 15.27 11.55 -5.33
CA ILE A 239 16.67 11.12 -5.26
C ILE A 239 17.27 11.08 -6.67
N LEU A 240 16.67 10.32 -7.60
CA LEU A 240 17.12 10.22 -8.99
C LEU A 240 15.94 9.81 -9.88
N ALA A 241 15.69 10.54 -10.96
CA ALA A 241 14.62 10.23 -11.90
C ALA A 241 14.92 8.99 -12.74
N ASP A 242 13.88 8.34 -13.24
CA ASP A 242 14.02 7.08 -14.00
C ASP A 242 14.77 7.25 -15.33
N ASP A 243 14.58 8.37 -16.01
CA ASP A 243 15.29 8.73 -17.24
C ASP A 243 16.80 8.81 -17.02
N ILE A 244 17.25 9.42 -15.92
CA ILE A 244 18.67 9.50 -15.57
C ILE A 244 19.25 8.11 -15.26
N ILE A 245 18.50 7.22 -14.62
CA ILE A 245 18.93 5.83 -14.43
C ILE A 245 19.19 5.15 -15.77
N VAL A 246 18.29 5.33 -16.73
CA VAL A 246 18.43 4.78 -18.09
C VAL A 246 19.64 5.38 -18.80
N ASP A 247 19.85 6.69 -18.72
CA ASP A 247 20.98 7.40 -19.34
C ASP A 247 22.32 6.94 -18.75
N LEU A 248 22.42 6.82 -17.41
CA LEU A 248 23.61 6.28 -16.74
C LEU A 248 23.87 4.80 -17.14
N ALA A 249 22.81 3.99 -17.24
CA ALA A 249 22.94 2.62 -17.67
C ALA A 249 23.40 2.48 -19.13
N PHE A 250 22.97 3.39 -20.01
CA PHE A 250 23.47 3.45 -21.40
C PHE A 250 24.92 3.89 -21.47
N ALA A 251 25.30 4.93 -20.75
CA ALA A 251 26.63 5.51 -20.77
C ALA A 251 27.67 4.60 -20.08
N ALA A 252 27.27 3.86 -19.02
CA ALA A 252 28.15 3.05 -18.18
C ALA A 252 29.42 3.83 -17.75
N PRO A 253 29.27 4.94 -17.00
CA PRO A 253 30.37 5.85 -16.68
C PRO A 253 31.46 5.16 -15.85
N GLU A 254 32.72 5.45 -16.17
CA GLU A 254 33.92 4.91 -15.53
C GLU A 254 34.51 5.88 -14.46
N ASN A 255 33.93 7.05 -14.30
CA ASN A 255 34.39 8.07 -13.34
C ASN A 255 33.26 9.01 -12.92
N VAL A 256 33.49 9.68 -11.78
CA VAL A 256 32.52 10.62 -11.19
C VAL A 256 32.23 11.81 -12.09
N GLN A 257 33.20 12.28 -12.86
CA GLN A 257 33.04 13.42 -13.76
C GLN A 257 31.99 13.14 -14.85
N THR A 258 32.01 11.94 -15.42
CA THR A 258 30.98 11.50 -16.40
C THR A 258 29.60 11.36 -15.73
N ILE A 259 29.53 10.86 -14.49
CA ILE A 259 28.29 10.85 -13.71
C ILE A 259 27.77 12.28 -13.56
N ASP A 260 28.62 13.24 -13.15
CA ASP A 260 28.22 14.65 -12.97
C ASP A 260 27.69 15.31 -14.26
N GLN A 261 28.26 14.97 -15.40
CA GLN A 261 27.78 15.45 -16.69
C GLN A 261 26.37 14.94 -17.03
N ILE A 262 26.08 13.66 -16.71
CA ILE A 262 24.78 13.04 -16.99
C ILE A 262 23.72 13.53 -16.01
N ILE A 263 24.01 13.56 -14.71
CA ILE A 263 23.02 13.99 -13.69
C ILE A 263 22.78 15.50 -13.69
N GLY A 264 23.76 16.29 -14.17
CA GLY A 264 23.70 17.76 -14.23
C GLY A 264 23.56 18.39 -12.83
N ASN A 265 23.22 19.69 -12.82
CA ASN A 265 23.09 20.47 -11.58
C ASN A 265 21.77 20.24 -10.84
N LYS A 266 20.92 19.33 -11.32
CA LYS A 266 19.59 19.08 -10.74
C LYS A 266 19.65 18.33 -9.42
N TYR A 267 20.71 17.53 -9.22
CA TYR A 267 20.85 16.66 -8.06
C TYR A 267 22.10 17.07 -7.26
N ASN A 268 21.91 17.22 -5.95
CA ASN A 268 23.01 17.57 -5.05
C ASN A 268 23.45 16.35 -4.24
N PHE A 269 24.34 15.53 -4.84
CA PHE A 269 24.96 14.39 -4.17
C PHE A 269 26.30 14.77 -3.58
N SER A 270 26.60 14.26 -2.40
CA SER A 270 27.95 14.35 -1.81
C SER A 270 28.97 13.55 -2.64
N GLN A 271 30.24 13.81 -2.47
CA GLN A 271 31.31 13.03 -3.14
C GLN A 271 31.22 11.55 -2.78
N GLN A 272 30.87 11.23 -1.52
CA GLN A 272 30.68 9.86 -1.06
C GLN A 272 29.51 9.17 -1.79
N GLU A 273 28.37 9.85 -1.96
CA GLU A 273 27.21 9.30 -2.65
C GLU A 273 27.49 9.05 -4.13
N LYS A 274 28.24 9.95 -4.78
CA LYS A 274 28.69 9.77 -6.16
C LYS A 274 29.67 8.60 -6.29
N GLN A 275 30.58 8.45 -5.35
CA GLN A 275 31.51 7.35 -5.32
C GLN A 275 30.80 6.01 -5.15
N GLN A 276 29.81 5.92 -4.24
CA GLN A 276 28.96 4.74 -4.07
C GLN A 276 28.16 4.41 -5.33
N LEU A 277 27.66 5.43 -6.04
CA LEU A 277 26.97 5.24 -7.33
C LEU A 277 27.93 4.67 -8.40
N LEU A 278 29.16 5.18 -8.48
CA LEU A 278 30.17 4.68 -9.40
C LEU A 278 30.52 3.22 -9.08
N GLU A 279 30.80 2.89 -7.83
CA GLU A 279 31.07 1.51 -7.38
C GLU A 279 29.92 0.54 -7.72
N ALA A 280 28.67 0.98 -7.55
CA ALA A 280 27.50 0.19 -7.93
C ALA A 280 27.44 -0.08 -9.44
N ILE A 281 27.82 0.91 -10.28
CA ILE A 281 27.90 0.79 -11.73
C ILE A 281 29.04 -0.15 -12.12
N GLU A 282 30.23 0.02 -11.57
CA GLU A 282 31.41 -0.81 -11.83
C GLU A 282 31.15 -2.28 -11.49
N ALA A 283 30.57 -2.56 -10.33
CA ALA A 283 30.18 -3.91 -9.91
C ALA A 283 29.20 -4.54 -10.89
N ALA A 284 28.23 -3.77 -11.39
CA ALA A 284 27.25 -4.25 -12.36
C ALA A 284 27.88 -4.55 -13.74
N ILE A 285 28.88 -3.77 -14.17
CA ILE A 285 29.61 -4.00 -15.42
C ILE A 285 30.36 -5.35 -15.38
N GLN A 286 30.88 -5.73 -14.22
CA GLN A 286 31.59 -7.01 -14.04
C GLN A 286 30.65 -8.22 -13.89
N THR A 287 29.33 -8.01 -13.80
CA THR A 287 28.37 -9.11 -13.67
C THR A 287 28.31 -9.95 -14.95
N PRO A 288 28.53 -11.28 -14.89
CA PRO A 288 28.40 -12.15 -16.04
C PRO A 288 27.02 -12.04 -16.68
N THR A 289 26.97 -12.05 -18.02
CA THR A 289 25.69 -11.85 -18.76
C THR A 289 24.60 -12.85 -18.38
N GLU A 290 24.96 -14.07 -17.97
CA GLU A 290 24.03 -15.11 -17.54
C GLU A 290 23.33 -14.75 -16.22
N GLN A 291 24.00 -13.97 -15.37
CA GLN A 291 23.47 -13.51 -14.07
C GLN A 291 22.76 -12.15 -14.16
N CYS A 292 22.87 -11.46 -15.30
CA CYS A 292 22.18 -10.19 -15.52
C CYS A 292 20.66 -10.39 -15.60
N PRO A 293 19.86 -9.43 -15.13
CA PRO A 293 18.42 -9.46 -15.26
C PRO A 293 18.00 -9.67 -16.72
N ASP A 294 16.92 -10.42 -16.92
CA ASP A 294 16.37 -10.64 -18.25
C ASP A 294 15.00 -9.98 -18.36
N ASN A 295 14.89 -9.04 -19.30
CA ASN A 295 13.64 -8.36 -19.61
C ASN A 295 12.93 -8.97 -20.83
N ARG A 296 13.46 -10.08 -21.36
CA ARG A 296 12.76 -10.80 -22.40
C ARG A 296 11.47 -11.34 -21.81
N PHE A 297 10.40 -10.56 -21.97
CA PHE A 297 9.07 -11.11 -21.83
C PHE A 297 8.99 -12.28 -22.78
N ASN A 298 8.59 -13.45 -22.32
CA ASN A 298 8.21 -14.53 -23.19
C ASN A 298 7.11 -13.99 -24.10
N VAL A 299 7.50 -13.55 -25.29
CA VAL A 299 6.52 -13.14 -26.31
C VAL A 299 5.77 -14.39 -26.65
N LEU A 300 4.53 -14.47 -26.16
CA LEU A 300 3.67 -15.60 -26.44
C LEU A 300 3.59 -15.83 -27.94
N ASP A 301 3.81 -17.04 -28.37
CA ASP A 301 3.59 -17.46 -29.75
C ASP A 301 2.09 -17.48 -30.11
N GLY A 302 1.76 -17.85 -31.34
CA GLY A 302 0.38 -17.84 -31.80
C GLY A 302 -0.54 -18.79 -31.00
N GLU A 303 -0.07 -19.99 -30.69
CA GLU A 303 -0.84 -20.99 -29.94
C GLU A 303 -1.01 -20.60 -28.49
N GLN A 304 0.04 -20.09 -27.84
CA GLN A 304 0.00 -19.58 -26.48
C GLN A 304 -0.98 -18.39 -26.34
N LYS A 305 -1.04 -17.48 -27.33
CA LYS A 305 -2.01 -16.37 -27.36
C LYS A 305 -3.44 -16.87 -27.44
N ILE A 306 -3.70 -17.90 -28.29
CA ILE A 306 -5.02 -18.52 -28.42
C ILE A 306 -5.41 -19.18 -27.09
N THR A 307 -4.50 -19.94 -26.50
CA THR A 307 -4.71 -20.60 -25.20
C THR A 307 -5.02 -19.59 -24.11
N LEU A 308 -4.20 -18.52 -24.00
CA LEU A 308 -4.41 -17.45 -23.01
C LEU A 308 -5.80 -16.80 -23.20
N LYS A 309 -6.20 -16.52 -24.44
CA LYS A 309 -7.53 -15.95 -24.73
C LYS A 309 -8.66 -16.89 -24.28
N SER A 310 -8.50 -18.19 -24.55
CA SER A 310 -9.48 -19.18 -24.11
C SER A 310 -9.59 -19.31 -22.59
N LEU A 311 -8.45 -19.27 -21.88
CA LEU A 311 -8.41 -19.25 -20.42
C LEU A 311 -9.07 -17.99 -19.86
N GLN A 312 -8.77 -16.82 -20.41
CA GLN A 312 -9.40 -15.55 -20.02
C GLN A 312 -10.93 -15.61 -20.21
N GLN A 313 -11.40 -16.17 -21.34
CA GLN A 313 -12.83 -16.33 -21.58
C GLN A 313 -13.48 -17.27 -20.55
N LEU A 314 -12.81 -18.36 -20.20
CA LEU A 314 -13.31 -19.30 -19.19
C LEU A 314 -13.42 -18.63 -17.81
N VAL A 315 -12.41 -17.84 -17.42
CA VAL A 315 -12.41 -17.08 -16.15
C VAL A 315 -13.54 -16.04 -16.16
N ASN A 316 -13.71 -15.29 -17.27
CA ASN A 316 -14.79 -14.31 -17.40
C ASN A 316 -16.18 -14.97 -17.28
N ASN A 317 -16.42 -16.05 -18.02
CA ASN A 317 -17.69 -16.77 -17.95
C ASN A 317 -17.96 -17.28 -16.52
N LYS A 318 -16.91 -17.81 -15.84
CA LYS A 318 -17.06 -18.29 -14.47
C LYS A 318 -17.33 -17.17 -13.48
N ALA A 319 -16.70 -16.01 -13.65
CA ALA A 319 -16.97 -14.82 -12.84
C ALA A 319 -18.42 -14.34 -13.02
N GLU A 320 -18.90 -14.29 -14.26
CA GLU A 320 -20.28 -13.94 -14.60
C GLU A 320 -21.28 -14.93 -13.98
N ASP A 321 -21.06 -16.24 -14.14
CA ASP A 321 -21.89 -17.30 -13.53
C ASP A 321 -22.01 -17.16 -12.01
N LEU A 322 -20.92 -16.74 -11.36
CA LEU A 322 -20.84 -16.55 -9.92
C LEU A 322 -21.30 -15.15 -9.49
N GLY A 323 -21.44 -14.20 -10.40
CA GLY A 323 -21.74 -12.80 -10.09
C GLY A 323 -20.66 -12.14 -9.21
N ILE A 324 -19.38 -12.42 -9.51
CA ILE A 324 -18.22 -11.86 -8.76
C ILE A 324 -17.24 -11.19 -9.72
N SER A 325 -16.33 -10.42 -9.15
CA SER A 325 -15.25 -9.78 -9.91
C SER A 325 -14.31 -10.81 -10.55
N THR A 326 -13.98 -10.62 -11.82
CA THR A 326 -13.01 -11.48 -12.55
C THR A 326 -11.65 -11.47 -11.90
N GLU A 327 -11.23 -10.34 -11.33
CA GLU A 327 -9.92 -10.14 -10.69
C GLU A 327 -9.74 -10.99 -9.42
N ILE A 328 -10.83 -11.36 -8.75
CA ILE A 328 -10.80 -12.29 -7.60
C ILE A 328 -10.45 -13.71 -8.05
N LEU A 329 -10.93 -14.12 -9.22
CA LEU A 329 -10.61 -15.46 -9.75
C LEU A 329 -9.22 -15.53 -10.38
N SER A 330 -8.78 -14.47 -11.04
CA SER A 330 -7.48 -14.42 -11.70
C SER A 330 -7.01 -13.00 -11.92
N SER A 331 -5.96 -12.60 -11.23
CA SER A 331 -5.30 -11.32 -11.51
C SER A 331 -4.50 -11.42 -12.83
N ARG A 332 -4.47 -10.33 -13.61
CA ARG A 332 -3.68 -10.22 -14.86
C ARG A 332 -2.18 -10.00 -14.62
N LYS A 333 -1.62 -10.42 -13.50
CA LYS A 333 -0.19 -10.24 -13.21
C LYS A 333 0.67 -11.27 -13.88
#